data_3b19bf40766ddf2bc204651c51cf91f0
#
_entry.id   3b19bf40766ddf2bc204651c51cf91f0
#
_cell.length_a   1.000
_cell.length_b   1.000
_cell.length_c   1.000
_cell.angle_alpha   90.00
_cell.angle_beta   90.00
_cell.angle_gamma   90.00
#
_symmetry.space_group_name_H-M   'P 1'
#
loop_
_entity.id
_entity.type
_entity.pdbx_description
1 polymer ?
#
loop_
_entity_poly.entity_id
_entity_poly.type
_entity_poly.pdbx_seq_one_letter_code
_entity_poly.pdbx_strand_id
1 'polypeptide(L)'
;MRDVFFLAMLPVLLFLMAKRPFIAVGMWIWTALFFPNAWLYGIGANFRYNLIFTAVTIVGYLVMKDKPKVRFGTLGGLILLFFFWTLASTAMSEGVPAVSWEYMTRFFKVILLFVFVVLIVDKKLHIDFFLWCVVLSVGFFGALEALKYIVSGGGHKIEGFSGHVLGDRNELALAFVIALPICYYLLQEYGKQSKMLRLGMMGVMGLIVAAVIGTQSRGGFIALMVLAAYFFVKSDHKIPLAIVGIILAGILSQFVSSEWTTRMDTIGTAASDESFMGRVVAWKLSFILAMNHPFFGGGFKALETYSVWLDLSKDFFSYSFFYTGDALPDTEHPHAAHSVYFQIMGDHGFVGLAIYLAIMLRAFLLARSIALRAQAHLGLRWVVSLATMLQLSIFAFGVGGAALSFAYFELMFAIYGLLLVMDTRILPRALKQQISA
;
A
#
# COMPACT_ATOMS: atom_id res chain seq x y z
N MET A 1 -23.74 19.72 8.14
CA MET A 1 -24.29 19.11 6.91
C MET A 1 -23.59 17.82 6.50
N ARG A 2 -22.25 17.73 6.46
CA ARG A 2 -21.52 16.49 6.10
C ARG A 2 -21.87 15.29 6.98
N ASP A 3 -21.91 15.47 8.30
CA ASP A 3 -22.29 14.42 9.27
C ASP A 3 -23.70 13.90 9.03
N VAL A 4 -24.68 14.81 8.87
CA VAL A 4 -26.08 14.43 8.64
C VAL A 4 -26.21 13.64 7.34
N PHE A 5 -25.53 14.07 6.27
CA PHE A 5 -25.54 13.36 4.99
C PHE A 5 -24.93 11.95 5.13
N PHE A 6 -23.76 11.85 5.74
CA PHE A 6 -23.06 10.57 5.89
C PHE A 6 -23.83 9.62 6.82
N LEU A 7 -24.35 10.11 7.95
CA LEU A 7 -25.13 9.31 8.88
C LEU A 7 -26.48 8.87 8.28
N ALA A 8 -27.10 9.69 7.42
CA ALA A 8 -28.29 9.29 6.69
C ALA A 8 -28.01 8.22 5.62
N MET A 9 -26.83 8.26 4.99
CA MET A 9 -26.38 7.24 4.03
C MET A 9 -25.94 5.93 4.70
N LEU A 10 -25.48 5.99 5.94
CA LEU A 10 -24.91 4.83 6.65
C LEU A 10 -25.88 3.63 6.75
N PRO A 11 -27.18 3.77 7.12
CA PRO A 11 -28.14 2.67 7.14
C PRO A 11 -28.31 2.01 5.76
N VAL A 12 -28.32 2.80 4.68
CA VAL A 12 -28.43 2.31 3.31
C VAL A 12 -27.19 1.50 2.95
N LEU A 13 -26.00 2.00 3.28
CA LEU A 13 -24.73 1.29 3.07
C LEU A 13 -24.70 -0.03 3.86
N LEU A 14 -25.06 -0.02 5.13
CA LEU A 14 -25.11 -1.21 5.97
C LEU A 14 -26.10 -2.27 5.42
N PHE A 15 -27.26 -1.83 4.93
CA PHE A 15 -28.23 -2.71 4.29
C PHE A 15 -27.67 -3.35 3.01
N LEU A 16 -27.03 -2.57 2.14
CA LEU A 16 -26.40 -3.08 0.93
C LEU A 16 -25.25 -4.06 1.23
N MET A 17 -24.44 -3.73 2.23
CA MET A 17 -23.35 -4.58 2.72
C MET A 17 -23.89 -5.91 3.27
N ALA A 18 -24.95 -5.89 4.05
CA ALA A 18 -25.58 -7.09 4.60
C ALA A 18 -26.17 -7.97 3.50
N LYS A 19 -26.78 -7.37 2.46
CA LYS A 19 -27.34 -8.12 1.32
C LYS A 19 -26.29 -8.65 0.34
N ARG A 20 -25.15 -7.97 0.23
CA ARG A 20 -24.11 -8.27 -0.76
C ARG A 20 -22.73 -8.22 -0.09
N PRO A 21 -22.23 -9.32 0.47
CA PRO A 21 -20.97 -9.36 1.23
C PRO A 21 -19.74 -8.78 0.49
N PHE A 22 -19.71 -8.85 -0.86
CA PHE A 22 -18.61 -8.23 -1.61
C PHE A 22 -18.59 -6.69 -1.48
N ILE A 23 -19.78 -6.05 -1.29
CA ILE A 23 -19.86 -4.61 -1.00
C ILE A 23 -19.22 -4.33 0.37
N ALA A 24 -19.48 -5.19 1.36
CA ALA A 24 -18.90 -5.05 2.69
C ALA A 24 -17.36 -5.09 2.66
N VAL A 25 -16.76 -6.03 1.92
CA VAL A 25 -15.30 -6.11 1.74
C VAL A 25 -14.75 -4.85 1.06
N GLY A 26 -15.40 -4.36 0.01
CA GLY A 26 -15.00 -3.12 -0.67
C GLY A 26 -15.15 -1.89 0.22
N MET A 27 -16.21 -1.81 1.02
CA MET A 27 -16.40 -0.71 1.98
C MET A 27 -15.44 -0.80 3.18
N TRP A 28 -15.00 -2.01 3.55
CA TRP A 28 -13.96 -2.17 4.57
C TRP A 28 -12.63 -1.53 4.12
N ILE A 29 -12.11 -1.89 2.93
CA ILE A 29 -10.88 -1.25 2.42
C ILE A 29 -11.09 0.25 2.20
N TRP A 30 -12.29 0.68 1.77
CA TRP A 30 -12.60 2.10 1.63
C TRP A 30 -12.45 2.84 2.97
N THR A 31 -12.99 2.32 4.09
CA THR A 31 -12.83 2.95 5.41
C THR A 31 -11.40 2.92 5.93
N ALA A 32 -10.63 1.89 5.56
CA ALA A 32 -9.22 1.80 5.91
C ALA A 32 -8.35 2.85 5.21
N LEU A 33 -8.71 3.23 3.98
CA LEU A 33 -7.94 4.18 3.16
C LEU A 33 -8.49 5.61 3.19
N PHE A 34 -9.82 5.79 3.27
CA PHE A 34 -10.48 7.09 3.25
C PHE A 34 -10.50 7.78 4.61
N PHE A 35 -10.55 7.00 5.70
CA PHE A 35 -10.64 7.48 7.07
C PHE A 35 -11.81 8.46 7.30
N PRO A 36 -13.07 8.00 7.27
CA PRO A 36 -14.25 8.85 7.37
C PRO A 36 -14.25 9.77 8.59
N ASN A 37 -13.66 9.32 9.70
CA ASN A 37 -13.58 10.07 10.95
C ASN A 37 -12.95 11.46 10.80
N ALA A 38 -11.95 11.60 9.92
CA ALA A 38 -11.28 12.88 9.68
C ALA A 38 -12.11 13.88 8.84
N TRP A 39 -13.15 13.39 8.15
CA TRP A 39 -14.04 14.21 7.31
C TRP A 39 -15.29 14.67 8.02
N LEU A 40 -15.62 14.04 9.14
CA LEU A 40 -16.83 14.26 9.91
C LEU A 40 -16.54 15.06 11.17
N TYR A 41 -17.58 15.62 11.75
CA TYR A 41 -17.53 16.41 12.99
C TYR A 41 -18.55 15.85 13.99
N GLY A 42 -18.44 16.27 15.23
CA GLY A 42 -19.40 15.91 16.27
C GLY A 42 -19.54 14.40 16.47
N ILE A 43 -20.77 13.91 16.49
CA ILE A 43 -21.08 12.50 16.75
C ILE A 43 -20.54 11.59 15.66
N GLY A 44 -20.59 12.01 14.39
CA GLY A 44 -20.11 11.24 13.24
C GLY A 44 -18.63 10.90 13.31
N ALA A 45 -17.79 11.80 13.82
CA ALA A 45 -16.35 11.61 13.95
C ALA A 45 -15.95 10.50 14.95
N ASN A 46 -16.83 10.15 15.89
CA ASN A 46 -16.54 9.21 16.98
C ASN A 46 -16.89 7.75 16.66
N PHE A 47 -17.55 7.47 15.53
CA PHE A 47 -17.90 6.11 15.16
C PHE A 47 -16.65 5.32 14.69
N ARG A 48 -16.56 4.06 15.10
CA ARG A 48 -15.52 3.12 14.64
C ARG A 48 -15.93 2.47 13.32
N TYR A 49 -16.02 3.25 12.23
CA TYR A 49 -16.53 2.78 10.92
C TYR A 49 -15.84 1.53 10.42
N ASN A 50 -14.52 1.48 10.52
CA ASN A 50 -13.75 0.31 10.09
C ASN A 50 -14.16 -0.95 10.86
N LEU A 51 -14.36 -0.85 12.18
CA LEU A 51 -14.81 -1.97 13.01
C LEU A 51 -16.24 -2.40 12.65
N ILE A 52 -17.15 -1.44 12.43
CA ILE A 52 -18.54 -1.72 12.03
C ILE A 52 -18.55 -2.46 10.69
N PHE A 53 -17.80 -1.98 9.70
CA PHE A 53 -17.78 -2.57 8.36
C PHE A 53 -17.08 -3.94 8.36
N THR A 54 -16.06 -4.12 9.19
CA THR A 54 -15.46 -5.43 9.45
C THR A 54 -16.49 -6.40 10.04
N ALA A 55 -17.23 -5.99 11.07
CA ALA A 55 -18.25 -6.83 11.69
C ALA A 55 -19.36 -7.22 10.69
N VAL A 56 -19.85 -6.26 9.89
CA VAL A 56 -20.84 -6.55 8.84
C VAL A 56 -20.28 -7.49 7.78
N THR A 57 -19.00 -7.38 7.43
CA THR A 57 -18.32 -8.31 6.50
C THR A 57 -18.31 -9.73 7.06
N ILE A 58 -17.94 -9.89 8.33
CA ILE A 58 -17.88 -11.20 9.01
C ILE A 58 -19.28 -11.80 9.07
N VAL A 59 -20.27 -11.07 9.56
CA VAL A 59 -21.66 -11.53 9.65
C VAL A 59 -22.21 -11.85 8.26
N GLY A 60 -21.98 -10.98 7.27
CA GLY A 60 -22.40 -11.19 5.89
C GLY A 60 -21.84 -12.47 5.29
N TYR A 61 -20.58 -12.81 5.56
CA TYR A 61 -19.98 -14.06 5.15
C TYR A 61 -20.59 -15.27 5.89
N LEU A 62 -20.83 -15.17 7.19
CA LEU A 62 -21.40 -16.27 7.98
C LEU A 62 -22.80 -16.66 7.47
N VAL A 63 -23.64 -15.70 7.12
CA VAL A 63 -24.99 -15.92 6.60
C VAL A 63 -25.07 -16.17 5.10
N MET A 64 -23.94 -16.07 4.39
CA MET A 64 -23.86 -16.30 2.96
C MET A 64 -24.18 -17.77 2.63
N LYS A 65 -25.19 -18.02 1.79
CA LYS A 65 -25.63 -19.38 1.42
C LYS A 65 -24.64 -20.05 0.46
N ASP A 66 -24.27 -19.35 -0.61
CA ASP A 66 -23.39 -19.86 -1.68
C ASP A 66 -21.95 -19.38 -1.47
N LYS A 67 -21.23 -20.04 -0.54
CA LYS A 67 -19.83 -19.71 -0.25
C LYS A 67 -18.91 -20.19 -1.37
N PRO A 68 -18.03 -19.31 -1.92
CA PRO A 68 -17.05 -19.74 -2.90
C PRO A 68 -16.09 -20.78 -2.34
N LYS A 69 -15.68 -21.74 -3.17
CA LYS A 69 -14.64 -22.70 -2.79
C LYS A 69 -13.30 -21.96 -2.64
N VAL A 70 -12.68 -22.11 -1.48
CA VAL A 70 -11.45 -21.40 -1.13
C VAL A 70 -10.23 -22.28 -1.41
N ARG A 71 -9.20 -21.68 -2.00
CA ARG A 71 -7.86 -22.28 -2.15
C ARG A 71 -6.84 -21.21 -1.86
N PHE A 72 -6.06 -21.36 -0.79
CA PHE A 72 -5.02 -20.38 -0.42
C PHE A 72 -3.75 -20.52 -1.27
N GLY A 73 -3.49 -21.70 -1.85
CA GLY A 73 -2.30 -21.92 -2.65
C GLY A 73 -1.00 -21.60 -1.90
N THR A 74 0.12 -21.52 -2.62
CA THR A 74 1.43 -21.23 -2.02
C THR A 74 1.51 -19.82 -1.45
N LEU A 75 0.95 -18.81 -2.16
CA LEU A 75 0.99 -17.42 -1.69
C LEU A 75 0.21 -17.25 -0.39
N GLY A 76 -1.00 -17.81 -0.30
CA GLY A 76 -1.80 -17.75 0.92
C GLY A 76 -1.15 -18.53 2.08
N GLY A 77 -0.51 -19.67 1.79
CA GLY A 77 0.26 -20.40 2.79
C GLY A 77 1.44 -19.60 3.36
N LEU A 78 2.18 -18.89 2.50
CA LEU A 78 3.27 -18.00 2.93
C LEU A 78 2.76 -16.83 3.78
N ILE A 79 1.61 -16.23 3.42
CA ILE A 79 1.01 -15.13 4.21
C ILE A 79 0.55 -15.63 5.59
N LEU A 80 -0.06 -16.81 5.66
CA LEU A 80 -0.44 -17.41 6.95
C LEU A 80 0.79 -17.80 7.77
N LEU A 81 1.83 -18.34 7.14
CA LEU A 81 3.11 -18.62 7.79
C LEU A 81 3.72 -17.34 8.36
N PHE A 82 3.72 -16.25 7.59
CA PHE A 82 4.20 -14.95 8.06
C PHE A 82 3.40 -14.45 9.25
N PHE A 83 2.07 -14.58 9.21
CA PHE A 83 1.21 -14.19 10.33
C PHE A 83 1.55 -14.96 11.62
N PHE A 84 1.69 -16.29 11.55
CA PHE A 84 2.06 -17.08 12.73
C PHE A 84 3.49 -16.80 13.18
N TRP A 85 4.39 -16.48 12.25
CA TRP A 85 5.74 -16.05 12.57
C TRP A 85 5.75 -14.72 13.33
N THR A 86 5.00 -13.73 12.86
CA THR A 86 4.88 -12.43 13.55
C THR A 86 4.22 -12.58 14.92
N LEU A 87 3.28 -13.51 15.10
CA LEU A 87 2.68 -13.81 16.39
C LEU A 87 3.72 -14.38 17.37
N ALA A 88 4.54 -15.34 16.93
CA ALA A 88 5.62 -15.89 17.74
C ALA A 88 6.67 -14.83 18.09
N SER A 89 7.08 -14.03 17.10
CA SER A 89 7.99 -12.88 17.30
C SER A 89 7.44 -11.88 18.32
N THR A 90 6.14 -11.59 18.28
CA THR A 90 5.49 -10.67 19.23
C THR A 90 5.52 -11.23 20.66
N ALA A 91 5.30 -12.53 20.81
CA ALA A 91 5.34 -13.19 22.13
C ALA A 91 6.76 -13.19 22.74
N MET A 92 7.79 -13.05 21.90
CA MET A 92 9.21 -12.99 22.30
C MET A 92 9.78 -11.58 22.15
N SER A 93 8.93 -10.53 22.22
CA SER A 93 9.35 -9.16 21.95
C SER A 93 10.32 -8.61 23.00
N GLU A 94 11.40 -7.99 22.56
CA GLU A 94 12.36 -7.22 23.36
C GLU A 94 11.87 -5.79 23.64
N GLY A 95 10.87 -5.32 22.89
CA GLY A 95 10.28 -4.00 23.04
C GLY A 95 9.24 -3.93 24.15
N VAL A 96 8.50 -2.82 24.21
CA VAL A 96 7.38 -2.64 25.15
C VAL A 96 6.23 -3.59 24.76
N PRO A 97 5.86 -4.58 25.59
CA PRO A 97 4.88 -5.60 25.22
C PRO A 97 3.53 -5.02 24.80
N ALA A 98 3.03 -3.99 25.50
CA ALA A 98 1.76 -3.35 25.14
C ALA A 98 1.78 -2.77 23.73
N VAL A 99 2.89 -2.15 23.30
CA VAL A 99 3.06 -1.59 21.96
C VAL A 99 3.13 -2.72 20.93
N SER A 100 3.94 -3.75 21.18
CA SER A 100 4.11 -4.89 20.24
C SER A 100 2.78 -5.61 20.00
N TRP A 101 1.97 -5.86 21.04
CA TRP A 101 0.64 -6.48 20.92
C TRP A 101 -0.39 -5.55 20.25
N GLU A 102 -0.29 -4.24 20.44
CA GLU A 102 -1.13 -3.29 19.69
C GLU A 102 -0.86 -3.40 18.18
N TYR A 103 0.42 -3.39 17.76
CA TYR A 103 0.79 -3.53 16.35
C TYR A 103 0.45 -4.91 15.79
N MET A 104 0.63 -5.98 16.56
CA MET A 104 0.15 -7.32 16.21
C MET A 104 -1.37 -7.33 15.97
N THR A 105 -2.15 -6.66 16.83
CA THR A 105 -3.60 -6.53 16.67
C THR A 105 -3.96 -5.74 15.42
N ARG A 106 -3.21 -4.70 15.06
CA ARG A 106 -3.39 -3.96 13.80
C ARG A 106 -3.09 -4.87 12.61
N PHE A 107 -2.00 -5.62 12.64
CA PHE A 107 -1.64 -6.56 11.58
C PHE A 107 -2.64 -7.72 11.45
N PHE A 108 -3.18 -8.23 12.54
CA PHE A 108 -4.27 -9.20 12.51
C PHE A 108 -5.47 -8.70 11.69
N LYS A 109 -5.86 -7.42 11.80
CA LYS A 109 -6.95 -6.83 10.98
C LYS A 109 -6.60 -6.80 9.51
N VAL A 110 -5.34 -6.56 9.16
CA VAL A 110 -4.84 -6.63 7.77
C VAL A 110 -4.98 -8.05 7.21
N ILE A 111 -4.58 -9.05 8.00
CA ILE A 111 -4.73 -10.47 7.60
C ILE A 111 -6.21 -10.87 7.52
N LEU A 112 -7.05 -10.38 8.42
CA LEU A 112 -8.50 -10.61 8.30
C LEU A 112 -9.05 -10.05 6.99
N LEU A 113 -8.68 -8.83 6.61
CA LEU A 113 -9.10 -8.26 5.32
C LEU A 113 -8.64 -9.15 4.15
N PHE A 114 -7.37 -9.57 4.13
CA PHE A 114 -6.86 -10.52 3.14
C PHE A 114 -7.71 -11.80 3.08
N VAL A 115 -7.99 -12.42 4.23
CA VAL A 115 -8.80 -13.63 4.32
C VAL A 115 -10.21 -13.38 3.76
N PHE A 116 -10.89 -12.29 4.13
CA PHE A 116 -12.24 -12.00 3.66
C PHE A 116 -12.30 -11.61 2.18
N VAL A 117 -11.25 -10.98 1.62
CA VAL A 117 -11.10 -10.83 0.16
C VAL A 117 -11.09 -12.20 -0.50
N VAL A 118 -10.28 -13.13 0.00
CA VAL A 118 -10.21 -14.50 -0.55
C VAL A 118 -11.49 -15.29 -0.32
N LEU A 119 -12.21 -15.08 0.77
CA LEU A 119 -13.46 -15.80 1.07
C LEU A 119 -14.65 -15.33 0.23
N ILE A 120 -14.76 -14.03 -0.04
CA ILE A 120 -15.98 -13.40 -0.57
C ILE A 120 -15.87 -13.04 -2.04
N VAL A 121 -14.70 -12.53 -2.49
CA VAL A 121 -14.54 -12.08 -3.88
C VAL A 121 -14.53 -13.27 -4.83
N ASP A 122 -15.40 -13.25 -5.86
CA ASP A 122 -15.68 -14.42 -6.69
C ASP A 122 -15.87 -14.10 -8.17
N LYS A 123 -16.14 -12.84 -8.54
CA LYS A 123 -16.50 -12.39 -9.89
C LYS A 123 -15.75 -11.13 -10.24
N LYS A 124 -15.64 -10.83 -11.56
CA LYS A 124 -15.08 -9.56 -12.06
C LYS A 124 -15.71 -8.35 -11.38
N LEU A 125 -17.06 -8.34 -11.29
CA LEU A 125 -17.79 -7.25 -10.63
C LEU A 125 -17.32 -7.00 -9.18
N HIS A 126 -17.03 -8.06 -8.42
CA HIS A 126 -16.57 -7.93 -7.04
C HIS A 126 -15.16 -7.32 -6.98
N ILE A 127 -14.28 -7.74 -7.91
CA ILE A 127 -12.93 -7.21 -8.04
C ILE A 127 -12.99 -5.74 -8.43
N ASP A 128 -13.75 -5.40 -9.47
CA ASP A 128 -13.86 -4.04 -9.97
C ASP A 128 -14.45 -3.10 -8.91
N PHE A 129 -15.49 -3.55 -8.17
CA PHE A 129 -16.04 -2.79 -7.06
C PHE A 129 -15.00 -2.52 -5.97
N PHE A 130 -14.23 -3.53 -5.59
CA PHE A 130 -13.15 -3.37 -4.62
C PHE A 130 -12.11 -2.35 -5.09
N LEU A 131 -11.70 -2.42 -6.35
CA LEU A 131 -10.73 -1.50 -6.95
C LEU A 131 -11.29 -0.07 -7.05
N TRP A 132 -12.60 0.08 -7.35
CA TRP A 132 -13.26 1.38 -7.28
C TRP A 132 -13.25 1.96 -5.87
N CYS A 133 -13.47 1.15 -4.83
CA CYS A 133 -13.36 1.60 -3.45
C CYS A 133 -11.94 2.11 -3.13
N VAL A 134 -10.89 1.46 -3.63
CA VAL A 134 -9.50 1.91 -3.48
C VAL A 134 -9.29 3.25 -4.19
N VAL A 135 -9.68 3.36 -5.45
CA VAL A 135 -9.46 4.57 -6.25
C VAL A 135 -10.29 5.74 -5.75
N LEU A 136 -11.55 5.50 -5.33
CA LEU A 136 -12.41 6.56 -4.79
C LEU A 136 -11.96 7.02 -3.38
N SER A 137 -11.20 6.21 -2.64
CA SER A 137 -10.60 6.67 -1.37
C SER A 137 -9.31 7.43 -1.60
N VAL A 138 -8.28 6.77 -2.09
CA VAL A 138 -6.94 7.33 -2.30
C VAL A 138 -6.94 8.40 -3.39
N GLY A 139 -7.64 8.14 -4.51
CA GLY A 139 -7.73 9.08 -5.63
C GLY A 139 -8.50 10.34 -5.31
N PHE A 140 -9.60 10.25 -4.55
CA PHE A 140 -10.36 11.44 -4.11
C PHE A 140 -9.51 12.32 -3.20
N PHE A 141 -8.86 11.72 -2.19
CA PHE A 141 -7.97 12.47 -1.30
C PHE A 141 -6.83 13.11 -2.07
N GLY A 142 -6.13 12.33 -2.92
CA GLY A 142 -5.04 12.85 -3.74
C GLY A 142 -5.45 13.97 -4.68
N ALA A 143 -6.62 13.85 -5.32
CA ALA A 143 -7.14 14.90 -6.22
C ALA A 143 -7.47 16.19 -5.45
N LEU A 144 -8.10 16.08 -4.28
CA LEU A 144 -8.43 17.25 -3.46
C LEU A 144 -7.18 17.98 -2.96
N GLU A 145 -6.21 17.23 -2.43
CA GLU A 145 -4.96 17.78 -1.92
C GLU A 145 -4.09 18.36 -3.05
N ALA A 146 -4.06 17.70 -4.22
CA ALA A 146 -3.38 18.23 -5.41
C ALA A 146 -3.98 19.56 -5.88
N LEU A 147 -5.32 19.70 -5.86
CA LEU A 147 -5.95 20.97 -6.21
C LEU A 147 -5.56 22.08 -5.22
N LYS A 148 -5.50 21.80 -3.92
CA LYS A 148 -5.00 22.76 -2.92
C LYS A 148 -3.55 23.14 -3.19
N TYR A 149 -2.70 22.13 -3.50
CA TYR A 149 -1.29 22.34 -3.85
C TYR A 149 -1.13 23.26 -5.07
N ILE A 150 -1.89 23.00 -6.14
CA ILE A 150 -1.87 23.82 -7.37
C ILE A 150 -2.38 25.23 -7.09
N VAL A 151 -3.53 25.39 -6.41
CA VAL A 151 -4.12 26.70 -6.12
C VAL A 151 -3.23 27.53 -5.20
N SER A 152 -2.48 26.89 -4.30
CA SER A 152 -1.52 27.58 -3.43
C SER A 152 -0.19 27.93 -4.11
N GLY A 153 -0.03 27.66 -5.41
CA GLY A 153 1.24 27.85 -6.11
C GLY A 153 2.38 26.97 -5.59
N GLY A 154 2.05 25.76 -5.08
CA GLY A 154 3.02 24.82 -4.51
C GLY A 154 3.32 25.02 -3.01
N GLY A 155 2.68 26.00 -2.36
CA GLY A 155 2.88 26.28 -0.94
C GLY A 155 2.18 25.32 0.02
N HIS A 156 1.12 24.62 -0.46
CA HIS A 156 0.41 23.63 0.36
C HIS A 156 1.18 22.31 0.39
N LYS A 157 1.64 21.90 1.58
CA LYS A 157 2.30 20.63 1.78
C LYS A 157 1.26 19.52 1.98
N ILE A 158 1.36 18.46 1.18
CA ILE A 158 0.40 17.35 1.24
C ILE A 158 0.85 16.34 2.29
N GLU A 159 0.02 16.20 3.32
CA GLU A 159 0.18 15.22 4.41
C GLU A 159 -1.17 14.54 4.65
N GLY A 160 -1.15 13.34 5.23
CA GLY A 160 -2.36 12.63 5.59
C GLY A 160 -2.94 13.08 6.92
N PHE A 161 -4.02 12.45 7.35
CA PHE A 161 -4.64 12.74 8.64
C PHE A 161 -3.83 12.15 9.79
N SER A 162 -3.56 12.93 10.81
CA SER A 162 -2.86 12.47 12.02
C SER A 162 -3.56 11.24 12.63
N GLY A 163 -2.75 10.26 13.04
CA GLY A 163 -3.25 8.99 13.60
C GLY A 163 -3.80 7.98 12.59
N HIS A 164 -3.76 8.29 11.30
CA HIS A 164 -4.14 7.38 10.22
C HIS A 164 -2.91 6.64 9.67
N VAL A 165 -3.12 5.45 9.09
CA VAL A 165 -2.06 4.66 8.43
C VAL A 165 -1.39 5.41 7.26
N LEU A 166 -2.10 6.31 6.60
CA LEU A 166 -1.61 7.23 5.56
C LEU A 166 -1.34 8.64 6.12
N GLY A 167 -1.02 8.77 7.39
CA GLY A 167 -0.79 10.07 8.04
C GLY A 167 0.52 10.73 7.61
N ASP A 168 1.59 9.96 7.52
CA ASP A 168 2.87 10.46 7.02
C ASP A 168 2.84 10.64 5.50
N ARG A 169 3.47 11.73 5.04
CA ARG A 169 3.55 12.11 3.62
C ARG A 169 4.21 11.05 2.73
N ASN A 170 5.17 10.27 3.27
CA ASN A 170 5.88 9.27 2.48
C ASN A 170 4.99 8.04 2.24
N GLU A 171 4.25 7.59 3.27
CA GLU A 171 3.28 6.49 3.19
C GLU A 171 2.14 6.86 2.26
N LEU A 172 1.65 8.10 2.37
CA LEU A 172 0.63 8.65 1.50
C LEU A 172 1.08 8.72 0.03
N ALA A 173 2.30 9.21 -0.23
CA ALA A 173 2.89 9.24 -1.56
C ALA A 173 2.97 7.85 -2.19
N LEU A 174 3.41 6.85 -1.41
CA LEU A 174 3.48 5.48 -1.92
C LEU A 174 2.10 4.89 -2.18
N ALA A 175 1.10 5.16 -1.33
CA ALA A 175 -0.28 4.75 -1.58
C ALA A 175 -0.83 5.35 -2.89
N PHE A 176 -0.52 6.62 -3.18
CA PHE A 176 -0.85 7.26 -4.46
C PHE A 176 -0.20 6.54 -5.64
N VAL A 177 1.08 6.22 -5.56
CA VAL A 177 1.81 5.53 -6.64
C VAL A 177 1.25 4.12 -6.87
N ILE A 178 0.93 3.37 -5.80
CA ILE A 178 0.32 2.04 -5.89
C ILE A 178 -1.08 2.10 -6.53
N ALA A 179 -1.84 3.17 -6.29
CA ALA A 179 -3.18 3.34 -6.86
C ALA A 179 -3.17 3.69 -8.36
N LEU A 180 -2.11 4.29 -8.90
CA LEU A 180 -2.04 4.70 -10.32
C LEU A 180 -2.25 3.54 -11.31
N PRO A 181 -1.59 2.37 -11.20
CA PRO A 181 -1.86 1.22 -12.07
C PRO A 181 -3.31 0.74 -11.96
N ILE A 182 -3.89 0.78 -10.75
CA ILE A 182 -5.29 0.41 -10.51
C ILE A 182 -6.23 1.39 -11.23
N CYS A 183 -5.98 2.70 -11.12
CA CYS A 183 -6.71 3.72 -11.88
C CYS A 183 -6.62 3.48 -13.38
N TYR A 184 -5.44 3.12 -13.88
CA TYR A 184 -5.23 2.86 -15.30
C TYR A 184 -6.00 1.62 -15.78
N TYR A 185 -6.04 0.54 -14.98
CA TYR A 185 -6.89 -0.61 -15.28
C TYR A 185 -8.37 -0.21 -15.40
N LEU A 186 -8.89 0.52 -14.42
CA LEU A 186 -10.28 0.96 -14.43
C LEU A 186 -10.56 1.92 -15.60
N LEU A 187 -9.61 2.78 -15.97
CA LEU A 187 -9.70 3.64 -17.14
C LEU A 187 -9.81 2.81 -18.44
N GLN A 188 -9.02 1.75 -18.58
CA GLN A 188 -9.09 0.86 -19.75
C GLN A 188 -10.42 0.13 -19.87
N GLU A 189 -10.98 -0.31 -18.75
CA GLU A 189 -12.22 -1.09 -18.71
C GLU A 189 -13.48 -0.20 -18.86
N TYR A 190 -13.51 0.92 -18.15
CA TYR A 190 -14.72 1.76 -18.02
C TYR A 190 -14.65 3.07 -18.82
N GLY A 191 -13.47 3.56 -19.16
CA GLY A 191 -13.31 4.82 -19.91
C GLY A 191 -13.87 4.80 -21.34
N LYS A 192 -14.17 3.61 -21.88
CA LYS A 192 -14.83 3.46 -23.19
C LYS A 192 -16.34 3.71 -23.13
N GLN A 193 -16.95 3.59 -21.93
CA GLN A 193 -18.40 3.70 -21.76
C GLN A 193 -18.88 5.15 -21.78
N SER A 194 -18.04 6.10 -21.36
CA SER A 194 -18.39 7.52 -21.29
C SER A 194 -17.13 8.39 -21.44
N LYS A 195 -17.22 9.42 -22.32
CA LYS A 195 -16.16 10.43 -22.46
C LYS A 195 -15.90 11.18 -21.16
N MET A 196 -16.97 11.48 -20.41
CA MET A 196 -16.89 12.18 -19.11
C MET A 196 -16.12 11.33 -18.09
N LEU A 197 -16.44 10.03 -17.97
CA LEU A 197 -15.75 9.11 -17.08
C LEU A 197 -14.26 8.99 -17.47
N ARG A 198 -13.98 8.84 -18.76
CA ARG A 198 -12.60 8.79 -19.28
C ARG A 198 -11.80 10.03 -18.92
N LEU A 199 -12.34 11.22 -19.18
CA LEU A 199 -11.68 12.49 -18.87
C LEU A 199 -11.53 12.68 -17.35
N GLY A 200 -12.55 12.34 -16.56
CA GLY A 200 -12.51 12.40 -15.10
C GLY A 200 -11.41 11.50 -14.52
N MET A 201 -11.31 10.26 -15.00
CA MET A 201 -10.25 9.34 -14.53
C MET A 201 -8.85 9.78 -14.96
N MET A 202 -8.69 10.29 -16.18
CA MET A 202 -7.41 10.86 -16.62
C MET A 202 -7.03 12.08 -15.77
N GLY A 203 -8.02 12.94 -15.46
CA GLY A 203 -7.83 14.08 -14.57
C GLY A 203 -7.39 13.65 -13.15
N VAL A 204 -8.06 12.66 -12.57
CA VAL A 204 -7.69 12.09 -11.26
C VAL A 204 -6.28 11.52 -11.29
N MET A 205 -5.89 10.79 -12.33
CA MET A 205 -4.52 10.26 -12.47
C MET A 205 -3.48 11.40 -12.53
N GLY A 206 -3.75 12.45 -13.30
CA GLY A 206 -2.89 13.64 -13.36
C GLY A 206 -2.77 14.34 -11.99
N LEU A 207 -3.88 14.49 -11.28
CA LEU A 207 -3.92 15.06 -9.94
C LEU A 207 -3.19 14.17 -8.92
N ILE A 208 -3.29 12.84 -9.01
CA ILE A 208 -2.52 11.91 -8.16
C ILE A 208 -1.01 12.11 -8.41
N VAL A 209 -0.56 12.26 -9.66
CA VAL A 209 0.84 12.56 -9.97
C VAL A 209 1.27 13.88 -9.33
N ALA A 210 0.45 14.94 -9.45
CA ALA A 210 0.70 16.23 -8.79
C ALA A 210 0.71 16.07 -7.26
N ALA A 211 -0.18 15.24 -6.69
CA ALA A 211 -0.20 14.94 -5.25
C ALA A 211 1.09 14.29 -4.78
N VAL A 212 1.63 13.31 -5.51
CA VAL A 212 2.93 12.69 -5.17
C VAL A 212 4.04 13.73 -5.09
N ILE A 213 4.10 14.67 -6.03
CA ILE A 213 5.07 15.78 -6.02
C ILE A 213 4.83 16.69 -4.81
N GLY A 214 3.58 17.06 -4.54
CA GLY A 214 3.18 17.91 -3.42
C GLY A 214 3.42 17.31 -2.03
N THR A 215 3.59 15.99 -1.92
CA THR A 215 4.02 15.35 -0.67
C THR A 215 5.48 15.62 -0.34
N GLN A 216 6.28 16.02 -1.32
CA GLN A 216 7.74 16.20 -1.19
C GLN A 216 8.46 14.92 -0.71
N SER A 217 7.90 13.73 -1.00
CA SER A 217 8.47 12.44 -0.65
C SER A 217 9.46 11.96 -1.72
N ARG A 218 10.75 11.88 -1.36
CA ARG A 218 11.80 11.32 -2.26
C ARG A 218 11.49 9.87 -2.65
N GLY A 219 11.09 9.04 -1.70
CA GLY A 219 10.74 7.64 -1.95
C GLY A 219 9.52 7.48 -2.86
N GLY A 220 8.47 8.28 -2.65
CA GLY A 220 7.29 8.32 -3.51
C GLY A 220 7.63 8.81 -4.93
N PHE A 221 8.49 9.82 -5.05
CA PHE A 221 8.94 10.35 -6.33
C PHE A 221 9.76 9.31 -7.13
N ILE A 222 10.70 8.62 -6.48
CA ILE A 222 11.48 7.54 -7.13
C ILE A 222 10.55 6.41 -7.61
N ALA A 223 9.61 5.97 -6.78
CA ALA A 223 8.63 4.95 -7.16
C ALA A 223 7.76 5.40 -8.34
N LEU A 224 7.35 6.69 -8.39
CA LEU A 224 6.62 7.27 -9.50
C LEU A 224 7.45 7.28 -10.79
N MET A 225 8.73 7.68 -10.72
CA MET A 225 9.63 7.70 -11.87
C MET A 225 9.86 6.30 -12.44
N VAL A 226 10.04 5.30 -11.58
CA VAL A 226 10.18 3.89 -11.99
C VAL A 226 8.90 3.39 -12.67
N LEU A 227 7.73 3.74 -12.15
CA LEU A 227 6.43 3.41 -12.75
C LEU A 227 6.27 4.11 -14.11
N ALA A 228 6.60 5.40 -14.21
CA ALA A 228 6.56 6.15 -15.46
C ALA A 228 7.51 5.57 -16.51
N ALA A 229 8.73 5.20 -16.12
CA ALA A 229 9.71 4.55 -16.99
C ALA A 229 9.17 3.22 -17.54
N TYR A 230 8.52 2.41 -16.70
CA TYR A 230 7.90 1.16 -17.16
C TYR A 230 6.82 1.43 -18.22
N PHE A 231 5.89 2.37 -17.96
CA PHE A 231 4.84 2.71 -18.93
C PHE A 231 5.44 3.24 -20.23
N PHE A 232 6.50 4.05 -20.15
CA PHE A 232 7.19 4.57 -21.32
C PHE A 232 7.83 3.46 -22.17
N VAL A 233 8.55 2.54 -21.53
CA VAL A 233 9.22 1.42 -22.23
C VAL A 233 8.21 0.48 -22.90
N LYS A 234 7.07 0.24 -22.25
CA LYS A 234 6.03 -0.69 -22.72
C LYS A 234 5.02 -0.05 -23.68
N SER A 235 5.01 1.28 -23.78
CA SER A 235 4.08 1.99 -24.67
C SER A 235 4.48 1.85 -26.13
N ASP A 236 3.52 1.58 -26.99
CA ASP A 236 3.65 1.68 -28.45
C ASP A 236 3.63 3.15 -28.92
N HIS A 237 3.14 4.07 -28.06
CA HIS A 237 3.01 5.50 -28.32
C HIS A 237 4.03 6.32 -27.53
N LYS A 238 5.33 6.03 -27.71
CA LYS A 238 6.42 6.65 -26.92
C LYS A 238 6.50 8.17 -27.09
N ILE A 239 6.35 8.66 -28.35
CA ILE A 239 6.44 10.09 -28.63
C ILE A 239 5.29 10.89 -27.98
N PRO A 240 4.00 10.54 -28.18
CA PRO A 240 2.92 11.21 -27.44
C PRO A 240 3.08 11.14 -25.94
N LEU A 241 3.52 10.00 -25.40
CA LEU A 241 3.72 9.84 -23.96
C LEU A 241 4.87 10.71 -23.44
N ALA A 242 5.97 10.83 -24.21
CA ALA A 242 7.06 11.74 -23.88
C ALA A 242 6.60 13.20 -23.89
N ILE A 243 5.84 13.61 -24.90
CA ILE A 243 5.30 14.98 -25.01
C ILE A 243 4.40 15.29 -23.81
N VAL A 244 3.47 14.39 -23.48
CA VAL A 244 2.60 14.55 -22.30
C VAL A 244 3.42 14.61 -21.03
N GLY A 245 4.43 13.76 -20.87
CA GLY A 245 5.36 13.77 -19.73
C GLY A 245 6.12 15.09 -19.61
N ILE A 246 6.66 15.63 -20.70
CA ILE A 246 7.39 16.90 -20.73
C ILE A 246 6.44 18.07 -20.40
N ILE A 247 5.24 18.10 -20.98
CA ILE A 247 4.25 19.14 -20.68
C ILE A 247 3.86 19.08 -19.20
N LEU A 248 3.56 17.89 -18.69
CA LEU A 248 3.21 17.73 -17.27
C LEU A 248 4.35 18.13 -16.36
N ALA A 249 5.59 17.72 -16.66
CA ALA A 249 6.77 18.13 -15.92
C ALA A 249 6.98 19.66 -15.96
N GLY A 250 6.81 20.29 -17.13
CA GLY A 250 6.90 21.73 -17.28
C GLY A 250 5.81 22.50 -16.51
N ILE A 251 4.58 22.00 -16.48
CA ILE A 251 3.50 22.57 -15.67
C ILE A 251 3.83 22.41 -14.18
N LEU A 252 4.18 21.21 -13.75
CA LEU A 252 4.43 20.91 -12.34
C LEU A 252 5.67 21.61 -11.80
N SER A 253 6.68 21.88 -12.65
CA SER A 253 7.88 22.64 -12.24
C SER A 253 7.57 24.07 -11.78
N GLN A 254 6.46 24.68 -12.24
CA GLN A 254 6.01 25.99 -11.79
C GLN A 254 5.51 26.00 -10.34
N PHE A 255 5.15 24.84 -9.81
CA PHE A 255 4.64 24.65 -8.45
C PHE A 255 5.68 24.04 -7.51
N VAL A 256 6.88 23.76 -8.01
CA VAL A 256 7.97 23.20 -7.20
C VAL A 256 8.54 24.29 -6.29
N SER A 257 8.44 24.08 -4.98
CA SER A 257 9.00 24.99 -3.98
C SER A 257 10.53 24.89 -3.93
N SER A 258 11.20 25.95 -3.48
CA SER A 258 12.65 25.92 -3.21
C SER A 258 13.03 24.84 -2.20
N GLU A 259 12.15 24.55 -1.24
CA GLU A 259 12.34 23.47 -0.28
C GLU A 259 12.37 22.08 -0.97
N TRP A 260 11.54 21.88 -1.99
CA TRP A 260 11.54 20.63 -2.78
C TRP A 260 12.83 20.49 -3.58
N THR A 261 13.29 21.54 -4.28
CA THR A 261 14.55 21.51 -5.04
C THR A 261 15.73 21.24 -4.14
N THR A 262 15.84 21.92 -3.00
CA THR A 262 16.88 21.66 -2.00
C THR A 262 16.88 20.19 -1.54
N ARG A 263 15.70 19.61 -1.31
CA ARG A 263 15.58 18.18 -0.93
C ARG A 263 15.97 17.22 -2.04
N MET A 264 15.73 17.57 -3.31
CA MET A 264 16.13 16.73 -4.45
C MET A 264 17.62 16.83 -4.74
N ASP A 265 18.22 18.01 -4.55
CA ASP A 265 19.66 18.22 -4.72
C ASP A 265 20.48 17.36 -3.75
N THR A 266 19.97 17.09 -2.54
CA THR A 266 20.63 16.21 -1.56
C THR A 266 20.63 14.72 -1.97
N ILE A 267 19.92 14.31 -3.01
CA ILE A 267 20.03 12.94 -3.56
C ILE A 267 21.44 12.70 -4.12
N GLY A 268 22.06 13.72 -4.73
CA GLY A 268 23.45 13.65 -5.26
C GLY A 268 24.52 13.67 -4.16
N THR A 269 24.19 14.15 -2.96
CA THR A 269 25.08 14.30 -1.79
C THR A 269 24.55 13.51 -0.59
N ALA A 270 24.04 12.30 -0.81
CA ALA A 270 23.36 11.49 0.22
C ALA A 270 24.19 11.29 1.50
N ALA A 271 25.52 11.23 1.38
CA ALA A 271 26.43 11.09 2.53
C ALA A 271 26.46 12.31 3.47
N SER A 272 26.05 13.49 3.00
CA SER A 272 25.94 14.73 3.81
C SER A 272 24.51 15.06 4.23
N ASP A 273 23.51 14.26 3.82
CA ASP A 273 22.10 14.45 4.20
C ASP A 273 21.83 13.77 5.55
N GLU A 274 21.71 14.54 6.60
CA GLU A 274 21.42 14.06 7.96
C GLU A 274 20.17 13.16 8.01
N SER A 275 19.13 13.49 7.24
CA SER A 275 17.90 12.68 7.19
C SER A 275 18.12 11.31 6.53
N PHE A 276 18.99 11.23 5.51
CA PHE A 276 19.35 9.96 4.89
C PHE A 276 20.30 9.16 5.78
N MET A 277 21.30 9.79 6.34
CA MET A 277 22.30 9.13 7.22
C MET A 277 21.63 8.62 8.51
N GLY A 278 20.67 9.36 9.07
CA GLY A 278 19.85 8.86 10.18
C GLY A 278 19.11 7.54 9.86
N ARG A 279 18.61 7.40 8.61
CA ARG A 279 18.03 6.11 8.16
C ARG A 279 19.07 5.00 8.06
N VAL A 280 20.27 5.30 7.53
CA VAL A 280 21.37 4.30 7.46
C VAL A 280 21.77 3.84 8.86
N VAL A 281 21.80 4.74 9.84
CA VAL A 281 22.00 4.39 11.25
C VAL A 281 20.90 3.44 11.74
N ALA A 282 19.62 3.78 11.51
CA ALA A 282 18.49 2.93 11.90
C ALA A 282 18.51 1.56 11.18
N TRP A 283 18.96 1.50 9.91
CA TRP A 283 19.16 0.24 9.18
C TRP A 283 20.25 -0.62 9.82
N LYS A 284 21.37 -0.01 10.20
CA LYS A 284 22.44 -0.69 10.91
C LYS A 284 21.96 -1.24 12.26
N LEU A 285 21.24 -0.45 13.04
CA LEU A 285 20.66 -0.90 14.31
C LEU A 285 19.59 -1.99 14.12
N SER A 286 18.76 -1.91 13.07
CA SER A 286 17.84 -3.00 12.70
C SER A 286 18.56 -4.29 12.38
N PHE A 287 19.71 -4.18 11.69
CA PHE A 287 20.57 -5.34 11.40
C PHE A 287 21.20 -5.91 12.67
N ILE A 288 21.73 -5.08 13.57
CA ILE A 288 22.29 -5.50 14.85
C ILE A 288 21.21 -6.22 15.69
N LEU A 289 20.00 -5.65 15.74
CA LEU A 289 18.85 -6.29 16.41
C LEU A 289 18.57 -7.69 15.83
N ALA A 290 18.59 -7.82 14.51
CA ALA A 290 18.41 -9.11 13.86
C ALA A 290 19.59 -10.07 14.08
N MET A 291 20.82 -9.59 14.23
CA MET A 291 21.97 -10.41 14.59
C MET A 291 21.87 -10.96 16.01
N ASN A 292 21.38 -10.13 16.95
CA ASN A 292 21.17 -10.54 18.34
C ASN A 292 19.99 -11.52 18.47
N HIS A 293 18.93 -11.35 17.63
CA HIS A 293 17.73 -12.17 17.62
C HIS A 293 17.42 -12.71 16.20
N PRO A 294 18.25 -13.63 15.63
CA PRO A 294 18.23 -13.93 14.20
C PRO A 294 16.95 -14.60 13.69
N PHE A 295 16.26 -15.33 14.53
CA PHE A 295 15.02 -16.02 14.15
C PHE A 295 13.81 -15.09 14.25
N PHE A 296 13.53 -14.54 15.42
CA PHE A 296 12.27 -13.83 15.70
C PHE A 296 12.40 -12.31 15.68
N GLY A 297 13.62 -11.75 15.59
CA GLY A 297 13.85 -10.32 15.72
C GLY A 297 13.49 -9.79 17.10
N GLY A 298 13.29 -8.48 17.22
CA GLY A 298 12.91 -7.83 18.47
C GLY A 298 11.42 -7.73 18.74
N GLY A 299 10.55 -8.20 17.81
CA GLY A 299 9.11 -7.95 17.86
C GLY A 299 8.71 -6.58 17.28
N PHE A 300 7.41 -6.37 17.06
CA PHE A 300 6.91 -5.11 16.50
C PHE A 300 7.40 -3.90 17.29
N LYS A 301 7.96 -2.92 16.58
CA LYS A 301 8.38 -1.63 17.13
C LYS A 301 9.50 -1.73 18.19
N ALA A 302 10.20 -2.84 18.29
CA ALA A 302 11.28 -2.97 19.26
C ALA A 302 12.40 -1.96 19.03
N LEU A 303 12.79 -1.72 17.76
CA LEU A 303 13.80 -0.72 17.41
C LEU A 303 13.45 0.69 17.93
N GLU A 304 12.17 1.04 17.98
CA GLU A 304 11.69 2.35 18.42
C GLU A 304 11.53 2.43 19.96
N THR A 305 11.88 1.35 20.68
CA THR A 305 11.88 1.33 22.13
C THR A 305 13.22 1.88 22.65
N TYR A 306 13.17 2.89 23.51
CA TYR A 306 14.35 3.61 24.02
C TYR A 306 15.42 2.68 24.60
N SER A 307 15.05 1.74 25.47
CA SER A 307 16.00 0.80 26.10
C SER A 307 16.69 -0.10 25.06
N VAL A 308 15.93 -0.60 24.08
CA VAL A 308 16.45 -1.45 23.00
C VAL A 308 17.41 -0.65 22.11
N TRP A 309 16.97 0.55 21.69
CA TRP A 309 17.79 1.44 20.87
C TRP A 309 19.13 1.79 21.54
N LEU A 310 19.09 2.14 22.84
CA LEU A 310 20.29 2.48 23.60
C LEU A 310 21.23 1.28 23.74
N ASP A 311 20.69 0.08 23.95
CA ASP A 311 21.47 -1.14 24.06
C ASP A 311 22.16 -1.50 22.74
N LEU A 312 21.41 -1.46 21.63
CA LEU A 312 21.96 -1.69 20.28
C LEU A 312 23.03 -0.65 19.89
N SER A 313 22.92 0.58 20.40
CA SER A 313 23.89 1.66 20.14
C SER A 313 25.27 1.35 20.71
N LYS A 314 25.38 0.51 21.74
CA LYS A 314 26.68 0.05 22.29
C LYS A 314 27.45 -0.79 21.31
N ASP A 315 26.73 -1.61 20.51
CA ASP A 315 27.32 -2.51 19.51
C ASP A 315 27.46 -1.86 18.11
N PHE A 316 27.18 -0.55 18.01
CA PHE A 316 27.14 0.16 16.72
C PHE A 316 28.43 0.02 15.93
N PHE A 317 29.60 0.06 16.57
CA PHE A 317 30.90 -0.05 15.93
C PHE A 317 31.39 -1.49 15.73
N SER A 318 30.67 -2.48 16.25
CA SER A 318 31.05 -3.90 16.11
C SER A 318 30.96 -4.42 14.67
N TYR A 319 30.24 -3.70 13.80
CA TYR A 319 30.03 -4.07 12.40
C TYR A 319 30.53 -2.96 11.48
N SER A 320 31.58 -3.24 10.70
CA SER A 320 32.24 -2.26 9.83
C SER A 320 31.64 -2.13 8.41
N PHE A 321 30.81 -3.08 7.97
CA PHE A 321 30.31 -3.12 6.59
C PHE A 321 29.16 -2.14 6.29
N PHE A 322 28.53 -1.54 7.32
CA PHE A 322 27.62 -0.43 7.13
C PHE A 322 28.41 0.89 7.21
N TYR A 323 28.50 1.60 6.10
CA TYR A 323 29.09 2.94 6.11
C TYR A 323 28.04 3.95 6.57
N THR A 324 28.29 4.57 7.70
CA THR A 324 27.43 5.59 8.30
C THR A 324 28.04 6.99 8.26
N GLY A 325 29.27 7.14 7.68
CA GLY A 325 30.03 8.39 7.78
C GLY A 325 30.30 8.75 9.24
N ASP A 326 30.11 10.02 9.56
CA ASP A 326 30.22 10.54 10.94
C ASP A 326 28.88 10.45 11.71
N ALA A 327 27.81 9.91 11.09
CA ALA A 327 26.51 9.81 11.72
C ALA A 327 26.51 8.71 12.79
N LEU A 328 26.06 9.07 13.99
CA LEU A 328 25.94 8.21 15.16
C LEU A 328 24.46 8.04 15.54
N PRO A 329 24.11 6.97 16.30
CA PRO A 329 22.78 6.85 16.86
C PRO A 329 22.46 8.04 17.77
N ASP A 330 21.31 8.66 17.54
CA ASP A 330 20.76 9.61 18.50
C ASP A 330 20.27 8.80 19.72
N THR A 331 20.98 8.94 20.85
CA THR A 331 20.68 8.18 22.06
C THR A 331 19.46 8.71 22.82
N GLU A 332 18.90 9.85 22.42
CA GLU A 332 17.72 10.44 23.07
C GLU A 332 16.43 10.12 22.29
N HIS A 333 16.51 9.99 20.95
CA HIS A 333 15.34 9.85 20.09
C HIS A 333 15.44 8.61 19.17
N PRO A 334 14.91 7.46 19.58
CA PRO A 334 14.83 6.27 18.72
C PRO A 334 14.02 6.55 17.47
N HIS A 335 14.47 6.04 16.32
CA HIS A 335 13.83 6.25 15.02
C HIS A 335 13.34 4.95 14.41
N ALA A 336 12.28 5.04 13.60
CA ALA A 336 11.86 3.94 12.75
C ALA A 336 12.91 3.65 11.67
N ALA A 337 12.96 2.40 11.19
CA ALA A 337 13.89 1.98 10.13
C ALA A 337 13.67 2.73 8.80
N HIS A 338 12.48 3.29 8.55
CA HIS A 338 12.11 3.91 7.28
C HIS A 338 12.49 3.06 6.06
N SER A 339 12.31 1.76 6.15
CA SER A 339 12.44 0.78 5.08
C SER A 339 11.64 -0.46 5.45
N VAL A 340 10.76 -0.92 4.57
CA VAL A 340 9.98 -2.16 4.82
C VAL A 340 10.88 -3.37 5.05
N TYR A 341 12.05 -3.40 4.42
CA TYR A 341 12.99 -4.51 4.52
C TYR A 341 13.69 -4.53 5.88
N PHE A 342 14.24 -3.40 6.30
CA PHE A 342 14.89 -3.28 7.60
C PHE A 342 13.88 -3.29 8.74
N GLN A 343 12.66 -2.77 8.52
CA GLN A 343 11.57 -2.91 9.48
C GLN A 343 11.26 -4.38 9.77
N ILE A 344 11.00 -5.18 8.72
CA ILE A 344 10.72 -6.62 8.90
C ILE A 344 11.91 -7.37 9.48
N MET A 345 13.12 -7.01 9.08
CA MET A 345 14.34 -7.63 9.59
C MET A 345 14.52 -7.37 11.09
N GLY A 346 14.35 -6.14 11.54
CA GLY A 346 14.43 -5.77 12.94
C GLY A 346 13.25 -6.35 13.75
N ASP A 347 12.02 -6.22 13.23
CA ASP A 347 10.83 -6.70 13.93
C ASP A 347 10.78 -8.24 14.03
N HIS A 348 11.17 -8.99 12.97
CA HIS A 348 10.88 -10.44 12.86
C HIS A 348 12.08 -11.29 12.47
N GLY A 349 13.27 -10.74 12.51
CA GLY A 349 14.53 -11.44 12.23
C GLY A 349 14.72 -11.76 10.74
N PHE A 350 15.81 -12.50 10.45
CA PHE A 350 16.11 -12.91 9.07
C PHE A 350 15.08 -13.88 8.49
N VAL A 351 14.48 -14.73 9.33
CA VAL A 351 13.44 -15.67 8.89
C VAL A 351 12.16 -14.90 8.50
N GLY A 352 11.74 -13.92 9.32
CA GLY A 352 10.63 -13.05 8.97
C GLY A 352 10.86 -12.29 7.66
N LEU A 353 12.07 -11.74 7.47
CA LEU A 353 12.46 -11.09 6.22
C LEU A 353 12.42 -12.06 5.04
N ALA A 354 12.94 -13.27 5.17
CA ALA A 354 12.92 -14.26 4.10
C ALA A 354 11.50 -14.65 3.68
N ILE A 355 10.60 -14.86 4.65
CA ILE A 355 9.18 -15.15 4.37
C ILE A 355 8.52 -13.95 3.67
N TYR A 356 8.76 -12.73 4.15
CA TYR A 356 8.20 -11.51 3.57
C TYR A 356 8.65 -11.29 2.12
N LEU A 357 9.93 -11.45 1.84
CA LEU A 357 10.49 -11.38 0.48
C LEU A 357 9.93 -12.49 -0.41
N ALA A 358 9.75 -13.69 0.13
CA ALA A 358 9.11 -14.80 -0.58
C ALA A 358 7.65 -14.48 -0.94
N ILE A 359 6.88 -13.82 -0.05
CA ILE A 359 5.52 -13.34 -0.34
C ILE A 359 5.53 -12.35 -1.49
N MET A 360 6.38 -11.31 -1.43
CA MET A 360 6.46 -10.29 -2.47
C MET A 360 6.83 -10.89 -3.83
N LEU A 361 7.88 -11.71 -3.87
CA LEU A 361 8.34 -12.38 -5.07
C LEU A 361 7.27 -13.33 -5.63
N ARG A 362 6.65 -14.13 -4.76
CA ARG A 362 5.60 -15.08 -5.17
C ARG A 362 4.38 -14.34 -5.73
N ALA A 363 3.95 -13.24 -5.11
CA ALA A 363 2.85 -12.42 -5.60
C ALA A 363 3.18 -11.78 -6.96
N PHE A 364 4.39 -11.23 -7.12
CA PHE A 364 4.87 -10.66 -8.38
C PHE A 364 4.90 -11.70 -9.52
N LEU A 365 5.44 -12.90 -9.25
CA LEU A 365 5.50 -13.99 -10.22
C LEU A 365 4.11 -14.58 -10.51
N LEU A 366 3.21 -14.62 -9.51
CA LEU A 366 1.83 -15.06 -9.69
C LEU A 366 1.08 -14.13 -10.63
N ALA A 367 1.19 -12.82 -10.44
CA ALA A 367 0.59 -11.83 -11.32
C ALA A 367 1.06 -12.00 -12.77
N ARG A 368 2.39 -12.17 -12.98
CA ARG A 368 2.97 -12.48 -14.30
C ARG A 368 2.41 -13.78 -14.89
N SER A 369 2.34 -14.83 -14.10
CA SER A 369 1.80 -16.14 -14.53
C SER A 369 0.33 -16.04 -14.95
N ILE A 370 -0.51 -15.30 -14.20
CA ILE A 370 -1.92 -15.05 -14.54
C ILE A 370 -2.00 -14.34 -15.89
N ALA A 371 -1.22 -13.25 -16.08
CA ALA A 371 -1.21 -12.50 -17.33
C ALA A 371 -0.82 -13.37 -18.54
N LEU A 372 0.26 -14.15 -18.41
CA LEU A 372 0.74 -15.03 -19.49
C LEU A 372 -0.28 -16.12 -19.86
N ARG A 373 -0.91 -16.76 -18.86
CA ARG A 373 -1.93 -17.79 -19.11
C ARG A 373 -3.21 -17.22 -19.73
N ALA A 374 -3.56 -15.98 -19.41
CA ALA A 374 -4.73 -15.31 -19.94
C ALA A 374 -4.48 -14.72 -21.34
N GLN A 375 -3.24 -14.44 -21.73
CA GLN A 375 -2.87 -13.70 -22.94
C GLN A 375 -3.32 -14.41 -24.24
N ALA A 376 -3.34 -15.74 -24.25
CA ALA A 376 -3.76 -16.53 -25.40
C ALA A 376 -5.27 -16.41 -25.71
N HIS A 377 -6.05 -15.77 -24.84
CA HIS A 377 -7.51 -15.77 -24.90
C HIS A 377 -8.05 -14.33 -25.02
N LEU A 378 -8.67 -13.99 -26.17
CA LEU A 378 -9.19 -12.64 -26.47
C LEU A 378 -10.22 -12.15 -25.43
N GLY A 379 -11.08 -13.03 -24.90
CA GLY A 379 -12.07 -12.68 -23.87
C GLY A 379 -11.48 -12.38 -22.50
N LEU A 380 -10.19 -12.65 -22.27
CA LEU A 380 -9.50 -12.47 -21.00
C LEU A 380 -8.55 -11.27 -20.95
N ARG A 381 -8.66 -10.34 -21.92
CA ARG A 381 -7.83 -9.12 -21.96
C ARG A 381 -7.88 -8.32 -20.65
N TRP A 382 -9.04 -8.26 -20.00
CA TRP A 382 -9.19 -7.61 -18.71
C TRP A 382 -8.37 -8.31 -17.59
N VAL A 383 -8.26 -9.64 -17.61
CA VAL A 383 -7.44 -10.40 -16.67
C VAL A 383 -5.96 -10.08 -16.87
N VAL A 384 -5.53 -10.03 -18.15
CA VAL A 384 -4.15 -9.65 -18.50
C VAL A 384 -3.84 -8.24 -18.01
N SER A 385 -4.72 -7.28 -18.32
CA SER A 385 -4.57 -5.89 -17.90
C SER A 385 -4.50 -5.78 -16.38
N LEU A 386 -5.48 -6.36 -15.67
CA LEU A 386 -5.52 -6.29 -14.21
C LEU A 386 -4.28 -6.94 -13.58
N ALA A 387 -3.92 -8.16 -13.98
CA ALA A 387 -2.77 -8.86 -13.43
C ALA A 387 -1.48 -8.06 -13.64
N THR A 388 -1.30 -7.45 -14.83
CA THR A 388 -0.15 -6.59 -15.11
C THR A 388 -0.15 -5.33 -14.24
N MET A 389 -1.31 -4.69 -14.06
CA MET A 389 -1.39 -3.48 -13.22
C MET A 389 -1.17 -3.78 -11.75
N LEU A 390 -1.69 -4.90 -11.23
CA LEU A 390 -1.40 -5.33 -9.85
C LEU A 390 0.08 -5.71 -9.68
N GLN A 391 0.71 -6.33 -10.70
CA GLN A 391 2.16 -6.60 -10.70
C GLN A 391 2.95 -5.30 -10.58
N LEU A 392 2.55 -4.24 -11.29
CA LEU A 392 3.19 -2.94 -11.21
C LEU A 392 2.98 -2.26 -9.85
N SER A 393 1.81 -2.40 -9.25
CA SER A 393 1.57 -1.91 -7.88
C SER A 393 2.49 -2.60 -6.87
N ILE A 394 2.72 -3.92 -7.00
CA ILE A 394 3.65 -4.67 -6.16
C ILE A 394 5.10 -4.19 -6.38
N PHE A 395 5.48 -3.97 -7.64
CA PHE A 395 6.81 -3.49 -7.98
C PHE A 395 7.07 -2.07 -7.43
N ALA A 396 6.10 -1.16 -7.62
CA ALA A 396 6.17 0.19 -7.08
C ALA A 396 6.27 0.19 -5.54
N PHE A 397 5.51 -0.70 -4.87
CA PHE A 397 5.62 -0.89 -3.44
C PHE A 397 7.01 -1.39 -3.04
N GLY A 398 7.59 -2.35 -3.76
CA GLY A 398 8.94 -2.86 -3.49
C GLY A 398 10.00 -1.78 -3.58
N VAL A 399 9.92 -0.91 -4.59
CA VAL A 399 10.87 0.21 -4.78
C VAL A 399 10.65 1.30 -3.72
N GLY A 400 9.43 1.81 -3.61
CA GLY A 400 9.13 2.91 -2.68
C GLY A 400 9.25 2.50 -1.22
N GLY A 401 8.89 1.26 -0.89
CA GLY A 401 9.00 0.69 0.45
C GLY A 401 10.44 0.54 0.95
N ALA A 402 11.44 0.60 0.07
CA ALA A 402 12.84 0.63 0.50
C ALA A 402 13.18 1.88 1.34
N ALA A 403 12.37 2.94 1.23
CA ALA A 403 12.62 4.23 1.87
C ALA A 403 11.59 4.62 2.93
N LEU A 404 10.73 3.68 3.40
CA LEU A 404 9.71 3.96 4.42
C LEU A 404 9.24 2.70 5.18
N SER A 405 8.78 2.87 6.43
CA SER A 405 8.29 1.77 7.29
C SER A 405 6.82 1.49 7.04
N PHE A 406 6.50 0.74 5.99
CA PHE A 406 5.12 0.50 5.53
C PHE A 406 4.84 -0.97 5.23
N ALA A 407 5.56 -1.88 5.89
CA ALA A 407 5.54 -3.31 5.60
C ALA A 407 4.17 -3.98 5.76
N TYR A 408 3.34 -3.46 6.67
CA TYR A 408 2.05 -4.06 7.05
C TYR A 408 0.85 -3.36 6.39
N PHE A 409 1.05 -2.72 5.23
CA PHE A 409 0.01 -1.94 4.55
C PHE A 409 -1.13 -2.82 4.01
N GLU A 410 -2.36 -2.52 4.42
CA GLU A 410 -3.56 -3.32 4.14
C GLU A 410 -3.81 -3.52 2.64
N LEU A 411 -3.61 -2.48 1.84
CA LEU A 411 -3.85 -2.56 0.39
C LEU A 411 -2.97 -3.61 -0.28
N MET A 412 -1.72 -3.78 0.17
CA MET A 412 -0.83 -4.79 -0.40
C MET A 412 -1.33 -6.20 -0.14
N PHE A 413 -1.74 -6.50 1.10
CA PHE A 413 -2.30 -7.81 1.44
C PHE A 413 -3.64 -8.06 0.73
N ALA A 414 -4.47 -7.03 0.55
CA ALA A 414 -5.68 -7.13 -0.26
C ALA A 414 -5.37 -7.42 -1.74
N ILE A 415 -4.35 -6.79 -2.33
CA ILE A 415 -3.87 -7.09 -3.70
C ILE A 415 -3.42 -8.55 -3.79
N TYR A 416 -2.70 -9.07 -2.80
CA TYR A 416 -2.32 -10.49 -2.76
C TYR A 416 -3.54 -11.41 -2.71
N GLY A 417 -4.58 -11.03 -1.97
CA GLY A 417 -5.86 -11.73 -1.96
C GLY A 417 -6.57 -11.71 -3.31
N LEU A 418 -6.60 -10.58 -4.00
CA LEU A 418 -7.17 -10.48 -5.35
C LEU A 418 -6.42 -11.37 -6.36
N LEU A 419 -5.09 -11.41 -6.31
CA LEU A 419 -4.29 -12.31 -7.16
C LEU A 419 -4.61 -13.78 -6.91
N LEU A 420 -4.79 -14.18 -5.64
CA LEU A 420 -5.22 -15.54 -5.32
C LEU A 420 -6.60 -15.86 -5.89
N VAL A 421 -7.56 -14.95 -5.79
CA VAL A 421 -8.90 -15.10 -6.37
C VAL A 421 -8.81 -15.21 -7.89
N MET A 422 -8.00 -14.36 -8.54
CA MET A 422 -7.80 -14.42 -9.99
C MET A 422 -7.21 -15.76 -10.42
N ASP A 423 -6.19 -16.26 -9.73
CA ASP A 423 -5.51 -17.53 -10.06
C ASP A 423 -6.37 -18.76 -9.80
N THR A 424 -7.08 -18.79 -8.66
CA THR A 424 -7.76 -20.01 -8.21
C THR A 424 -9.21 -20.14 -8.64
N ARG A 425 -9.86 -19.03 -9.02
CA ARG A 425 -11.29 -18.99 -9.37
C ARG A 425 -11.57 -18.35 -10.72
N ILE A 426 -11.12 -17.12 -10.94
CA ILE A 426 -11.51 -16.34 -12.12
C ILE A 426 -10.94 -16.98 -13.38
N LEU A 427 -9.63 -17.13 -13.44
CA LEU A 427 -8.94 -17.66 -14.63
C LEU A 427 -9.37 -19.11 -14.97
N PRO A 428 -9.42 -20.06 -14.01
CA PRO A 428 -9.86 -21.43 -14.32
C PRO A 428 -11.31 -21.52 -14.81
N ARG A 429 -12.23 -20.70 -14.28
CA ARG A 429 -13.62 -20.66 -14.75
C ARG A 429 -13.72 -20.10 -16.16
N ALA A 430 -13.03 -19.00 -16.42
CA ALA A 430 -13.05 -18.37 -17.72
C ALA A 430 -12.44 -19.25 -18.81
N LEU A 431 -11.35 -19.96 -18.51
CA LEU A 431 -10.75 -20.92 -19.44
C LEU A 431 -11.68 -22.10 -19.74
N LYS A 432 -12.40 -22.65 -18.75
CA LYS A 432 -13.38 -23.71 -18.95
C LYS A 432 -14.54 -23.29 -19.84
N GLN A 433 -15.05 -22.05 -19.65
CA GLN A 433 -16.16 -21.53 -20.46
C GLN A 433 -15.79 -21.35 -21.93
N GLN A 434 -14.54 -21.04 -22.24
CA GLN A 434 -14.06 -20.90 -23.63
C GLN A 434 -13.79 -22.26 -24.31
N ILE A 435 -13.48 -23.31 -23.55
CA ILE A 435 -13.30 -24.66 -24.12
C ILE A 435 -14.65 -25.31 -24.44
N SER A 436 -15.73 -24.88 -23.74
CA SER A 436 -17.07 -25.40 -23.91
C SER A 436 -17.94 -24.61 -24.91
N ALA A 437 -17.45 -23.48 -25.42
CA ALA A 437 -18.09 -22.66 -26.46
C ALA A 437 -17.42 -22.84 -27.82
#